data_3b9c725a20e3b3c77e2faa6da0de1f1f
#
_entry.id   3b9c725a20e3b3c77e2faa6da0de1f1f
#
_cell.length_a   1.000
_cell.length_b   1.000
_cell.length_c   1.000
_cell.angle_alpha   90.00
_cell.angle_beta   90.00
_cell.angle_gamma   90.00
#
_symmetry.space_group_name_H-M   'P 1'
#
loop_
_entity.id
_entity.type
_entity.pdbx_description
1 polymer ?
#
loop_
_entity_poly.entity_id
_entity_poly.type
_entity_poly.pdbx_seq_one_letter_code
_entity_poly.pdbx_strand_id
1 'polypeptide(L)'
;VKPKEKPHYVNNRQFSEAVVEYCEHVLECKDKGKPKPVVPNYVAECFLKIAEGLSHKANFVRYTYREEMVMDAVENCLKAIENYDIKTATRTGTPNAFAYFTQISWYAFLRRIQKEKKQQDIKLKYIAEAGVEAFLDGHPDDEADFSNVVPFVDVLRQRIDQVKGADADFKEYVNEQKKRKRRTVKVDSDLTDFLVDEKSSK
;
A
#
# COMPACT_ATOMS: atom_id res chain seq x y z
N VAL A 1 34.90 5.66 25.28
CA VAL A 1 33.91 4.55 25.38
C VAL A 1 33.23 4.48 24.03
N LYS A 2 33.51 3.43 23.20
CA LYS A 2 32.81 3.20 21.94
C LYS A 2 31.32 2.94 22.25
N PRO A 3 30.37 3.55 21.54
CA PRO A 3 28.96 3.25 21.73
C PRO A 3 28.76 1.74 21.42
N LYS A 4 28.11 1.02 22.34
CA LYS A 4 27.72 -0.37 22.12
C LYS A 4 26.81 -0.40 20.88
N GLU A 5 27.29 -1.00 19.79
CA GLU A 5 26.46 -1.26 18.62
C GLU A 5 25.26 -2.08 19.06
N LYS A 6 24.07 -1.54 18.87
CA LYS A 6 22.84 -2.28 19.12
C LYS A 6 22.84 -3.46 18.14
N PRO A 7 22.69 -4.71 18.61
CA PRO A 7 22.67 -5.86 17.73
C PRO A 7 21.57 -5.65 16.69
N HIS A 8 21.93 -5.79 15.41
CA HIS A 8 20.96 -5.78 14.34
C HIS A 8 19.92 -6.87 14.62
N TYR A 9 18.64 -6.53 14.59
CA TYR A 9 17.53 -7.46 14.83
C TYR A 9 17.43 -8.56 13.77
N VAL A 10 18.03 -8.35 12.57
CA VAL A 10 18.18 -9.34 11.51
C VAL A 10 19.60 -9.26 10.96
N ASN A 11 20.28 -10.39 10.82
CA ASN A 11 21.57 -10.48 10.13
C ASN A 11 21.35 -10.50 8.62
N ASN A 12 21.64 -9.38 7.94
CA ASN A 12 21.37 -9.19 6.51
C ASN A 12 22.03 -10.26 5.62
N ARG A 13 23.27 -10.65 5.94
CA ARG A 13 24.01 -11.63 5.16
C ARG A 13 23.36 -13.00 5.29
N GLN A 14 23.20 -13.48 6.50
CA GLN A 14 22.60 -14.79 6.78
C GLN A 14 21.16 -14.88 6.26
N PHE A 15 20.40 -13.81 6.38
CA PHE A 15 19.05 -13.74 5.84
C PHE A 15 19.03 -13.82 4.31
N SER A 16 19.94 -13.09 3.63
CA SER A 16 20.03 -13.13 2.16
C SER A 16 20.45 -14.51 1.67
N GLU A 17 21.41 -15.16 2.34
CA GLU A 17 21.85 -16.53 2.04
C GLU A 17 20.67 -17.52 2.18
N ALA A 18 19.91 -17.46 3.28
CA ALA A 18 18.76 -18.33 3.51
C ALA A 18 17.63 -18.13 2.49
N VAL A 19 17.40 -16.89 2.04
CA VAL A 19 16.40 -16.59 0.99
C VAL A 19 16.84 -17.16 -0.35
N VAL A 20 18.12 -17.02 -0.71
CA VAL A 20 18.68 -17.58 -1.96
C VAL A 20 18.56 -19.10 -1.96
N GLU A 21 18.99 -19.77 -0.88
CA GLU A 21 18.87 -21.23 -0.73
C GLU A 21 17.43 -21.73 -0.88
N TYR A 22 16.49 -21.03 -0.27
CA TYR A 22 15.06 -21.36 -0.41
C TYR A 22 14.57 -21.18 -1.85
N CYS A 23 14.94 -20.09 -2.53
CA CYS A 23 14.53 -19.85 -3.92
C CYS A 23 15.12 -20.88 -4.88
N GLU A 24 16.38 -21.29 -4.70
CA GLU A 24 17.00 -22.36 -5.46
C GLU A 24 16.27 -23.68 -5.25
N HIS A 25 15.94 -24.02 -4.00
CA HIS A 25 15.16 -25.23 -3.69
C HIS A 25 13.76 -25.21 -4.32
N VAL A 26 13.09 -24.03 -4.37
CA VAL A 26 11.80 -23.88 -5.08
C VAL A 26 11.95 -24.16 -6.57
N LEU A 27 13.01 -23.65 -7.21
CA LEU A 27 13.28 -23.90 -8.63
C LEU A 27 13.53 -25.38 -8.89
N GLU A 28 14.36 -26.05 -8.09
CA GLU A 28 14.57 -27.48 -8.21
C GLU A 28 13.28 -28.32 -8.04
N CYS A 29 12.42 -27.91 -7.11
CA CYS A 29 11.13 -28.60 -6.92
C CYS A 29 10.20 -28.41 -8.12
N LYS A 30 10.21 -27.22 -8.74
CA LYS A 30 9.45 -26.97 -9.99
C LYS A 30 9.94 -27.84 -11.14
N ASP A 31 11.27 -27.92 -11.31
CA ASP A 31 11.88 -28.74 -12.39
C ASP A 31 11.59 -30.22 -12.21
N LYS A 32 11.51 -30.70 -10.98
CA LYS A 32 11.21 -32.10 -10.62
C LYS A 32 9.69 -32.39 -10.52
N GLY A 33 8.82 -31.40 -10.79
CA GLY A 33 7.35 -31.55 -10.67
C GLY A 33 6.87 -31.82 -9.24
N LYS A 34 7.65 -31.45 -8.22
CA LYS A 34 7.31 -31.61 -6.81
C LYS A 34 6.50 -30.42 -6.28
N PRO A 35 5.70 -30.62 -5.22
CA PRO A 35 4.99 -29.52 -4.58
C PRO A 35 5.99 -28.51 -3.99
N LYS A 36 5.57 -27.25 -3.93
CA LYS A 36 6.35 -26.16 -3.38
C LYS A 36 6.77 -26.45 -1.92
N PRO A 37 8.06 -26.29 -1.57
CA PRO A 37 8.52 -26.44 -0.19
C PRO A 37 7.96 -25.33 0.71
N VAL A 38 7.81 -25.64 1.99
CA VAL A 38 7.40 -24.66 3.01
C VAL A 38 8.54 -23.69 3.27
N VAL A 39 8.22 -22.41 3.46
CA VAL A 39 9.22 -21.39 3.80
C VAL A 39 9.86 -21.73 5.15
N PRO A 40 11.21 -21.71 5.25
CA PRO A 40 11.90 -21.99 6.51
C PRO A 40 11.48 -21.02 7.64
N ASN A 41 11.34 -21.55 8.85
CA ASN A 41 10.94 -20.75 10.02
C ASN A 41 11.85 -19.52 10.23
N TYR A 42 13.16 -19.68 10.03
CA TYR A 42 14.11 -18.57 10.15
C TYR A 42 13.78 -17.41 9.19
N VAL A 43 13.44 -17.72 7.95
CA VAL A 43 13.08 -16.70 6.94
C VAL A 43 11.77 -16.02 7.33
N ALA A 44 10.76 -16.79 7.78
CA ALA A 44 9.49 -16.25 8.25
C ALA A 44 9.65 -15.35 9.48
N GLU A 45 10.48 -15.74 10.45
CA GLU A 45 10.84 -14.91 11.60
C GLU A 45 11.54 -13.60 11.19
N CYS A 46 12.41 -13.67 10.18
CA CYS A 46 13.06 -12.47 9.66
C CYS A 46 12.04 -11.51 9.04
N PHE A 47 11.04 -12.00 8.30
CA PHE A 47 9.95 -11.17 7.78
C PHE A 47 9.18 -10.48 8.90
N LEU A 48 8.84 -11.22 9.96
CA LEU A 48 8.15 -10.67 11.12
C LEU A 48 9.00 -9.57 11.77
N LYS A 49 10.27 -9.84 12.07
CA LYS A 49 11.19 -8.85 12.66
C LYS A 49 11.36 -7.60 11.81
N ILE A 50 11.42 -7.74 10.47
CA ILE A 50 11.49 -6.61 9.54
C ILE A 50 10.21 -5.77 9.63
N ALA A 51 9.04 -6.40 9.59
CA ALA A 51 7.76 -5.72 9.67
C ALA A 51 7.56 -5.04 11.03
N GLU A 52 7.87 -5.72 12.14
CA GLU A 52 7.82 -5.15 13.48
C GLU A 52 8.76 -3.94 13.61
N GLY A 53 10.02 -4.09 13.20
CA GLY A 53 11.01 -3.01 13.23
C GLY A 53 10.55 -1.80 12.41
N LEU A 54 9.88 -2.02 11.27
CA LEU A 54 9.30 -0.97 10.46
C LEU A 54 8.11 -0.30 11.14
N SER A 55 7.24 -1.07 11.82
CA SER A 55 6.03 -0.57 12.48
C SER A 55 6.32 0.41 13.62
N HIS A 56 7.52 0.35 14.20
CA HIS A 56 7.95 1.26 15.28
C HIS A 56 8.52 2.59 14.76
N LYS A 57 8.64 2.78 13.44
CA LYS A 57 9.07 4.08 12.90
C LYS A 57 7.99 5.15 13.11
N ALA A 58 8.42 6.40 13.23
CA ALA A 58 7.55 7.54 13.49
C ALA A 58 6.34 7.64 12.53
N ASN A 59 6.52 7.19 11.28
CA ASN A 59 5.47 7.20 10.27
C ASN A 59 4.34 6.21 10.54
N PHE A 60 4.57 5.15 11.35
CA PHE A 60 3.64 4.03 11.51
C PHE A 60 3.22 3.77 12.96
N VAL A 61 3.98 4.26 13.94
CA VAL A 61 3.78 3.95 15.36
C VAL A 61 2.42 4.39 15.93
N ARG A 62 1.78 5.39 15.32
CA ARG A 62 0.54 5.99 15.83
C ARG A 62 -0.74 5.33 15.30
N TYR A 63 -0.65 4.35 14.43
CA TYR A 63 -1.83 3.67 13.91
C TYR A 63 -2.34 2.61 14.86
N THR A 64 -3.65 2.59 15.13
CA THR A 64 -4.32 1.63 16.02
C THR A 64 -4.28 0.22 15.46
N TYR A 65 -4.28 0.08 14.13
CA TYR A 65 -4.21 -1.17 13.37
C TYR A 65 -2.77 -1.56 12.99
N ARG A 66 -1.80 -1.25 13.87
CA ARG A 66 -0.38 -1.54 13.60
C ARG A 66 -0.08 -3.04 13.50
N GLU A 67 -0.77 -3.86 14.30
CA GLU A 67 -0.60 -5.32 14.27
C GLU A 67 -1.07 -5.91 12.94
N GLU A 68 -2.21 -5.45 12.42
CA GLU A 68 -2.70 -5.84 11.11
C GLU A 68 -1.76 -5.39 9.98
N MET A 69 -1.13 -4.22 10.12
CA MET A 69 -0.10 -3.77 9.17
C MET A 69 1.09 -4.74 9.15
N VAL A 70 1.55 -5.20 10.31
CA VAL A 70 2.64 -6.17 10.44
C VAL A 70 2.25 -7.50 9.78
N MET A 71 1.05 -8.01 10.07
CA MET A 71 0.58 -9.27 9.49
C MET A 71 0.40 -9.19 7.97
N ASP A 72 -0.16 -8.08 7.46
CA ASP A 72 -0.25 -7.83 6.02
C ASP A 72 1.13 -7.80 5.35
N ALA A 73 2.13 -7.23 6.01
CA ALA A 73 3.49 -7.20 5.48
C ALA A 73 4.11 -8.60 5.42
N VAL A 74 3.96 -9.40 6.48
CA VAL A 74 4.44 -10.79 6.50
C VAL A 74 3.79 -11.61 5.39
N GLU A 75 2.46 -11.51 5.24
CA GLU A 75 1.72 -12.19 4.16
C GLU A 75 2.25 -11.78 2.77
N ASN A 76 2.47 -10.48 2.54
CA ASN A 76 3.01 -10.00 1.27
C ASN A 76 4.46 -10.45 1.03
N CYS A 77 5.30 -10.52 2.07
CA CYS A 77 6.66 -11.05 1.96
C CYS A 77 6.65 -12.54 1.60
N LEU A 78 5.77 -13.33 2.23
CA LEU A 78 5.62 -14.77 1.93
C LEU A 78 5.13 -15.02 0.48
N LYS A 79 4.27 -14.14 -0.05
CA LYS A 79 3.84 -14.20 -1.45
C LYS A 79 4.93 -13.75 -2.41
N ALA A 80 5.70 -12.76 -2.03
CA ALA A 80 6.71 -12.14 -2.90
C ALA A 80 8.04 -12.89 -2.94
N ILE A 81 8.31 -13.85 -2.03
CA ILE A 81 9.57 -14.57 -2.00
C ILE A 81 9.83 -15.36 -3.28
N GLU A 82 8.77 -15.81 -3.96
CA GLU A 82 8.88 -16.52 -5.24
C GLU A 82 9.34 -15.64 -6.40
N ASN A 83 9.10 -14.34 -6.28
CA ASN A 83 9.45 -13.35 -7.29
C ASN A 83 10.81 -12.68 -6.99
N TYR A 84 11.51 -13.15 -5.95
CA TYR A 84 12.82 -12.64 -5.62
C TYR A 84 13.84 -13.11 -6.65
N ASP A 85 14.39 -12.17 -7.41
CA ASP A 85 15.40 -12.47 -8.43
C ASP A 85 16.80 -12.58 -7.81
N ILE A 86 17.31 -13.80 -7.77
CA ILE A 86 18.64 -14.14 -7.24
C ILE A 86 19.75 -13.52 -8.12
N LYS A 87 19.49 -13.32 -9.42
CA LYS A 87 20.47 -12.89 -10.41
C LYS A 87 20.57 -11.38 -10.54
N THR A 88 19.60 -10.64 -10.03
CA THR A 88 19.61 -9.16 -10.13
C THR A 88 20.74 -8.62 -9.25
N ALA A 89 21.81 -8.21 -9.90
CA ALA A 89 22.91 -7.53 -9.24
C ALA A 89 22.44 -6.19 -8.69
N THR A 90 22.44 -6.05 -7.38
CA THR A 90 22.31 -4.75 -6.73
C THR A 90 23.56 -3.91 -6.99
N ARG A 91 23.51 -2.60 -6.69
CA ARG A 91 24.69 -1.71 -6.80
C ARG A 91 25.96 -2.27 -6.12
N THR A 92 25.80 -3.18 -5.17
CA THR A 92 26.90 -3.84 -4.43
C THR A 92 27.33 -5.17 -5.03
N GLY A 93 26.70 -5.63 -6.12
CA GLY A 93 26.99 -6.91 -6.75
C GLY A 93 26.49 -8.14 -5.98
N THR A 94 25.89 -7.96 -4.81
CA THR A 94 25.33 -9.03 -3.98
C THR A 94 23.82 -8.83 -3.78
N PRO A 95 23.01 -9.91 -3.83
CA PRO A 95 21.58 -9.83 -3.57
C PRO A 95 21.31 -9.28 -2.16
N ASN A 96 20.44 -8.29 -2.05
CA ASN A 96 20.05 -7.69 -0.77
C ASN A 96 18.59 -7.98 -0.45
N ALA A 97 18.34 -9.17 0.09
CA ALA A 97 17.00 -9.60 0.48
C ALA A 97 16.37 -8.64 1.54
N PHE A 98 17.17 -8.15 2.48
CA PHE A 98 16.67 -7.24 3.51
C PHE A 98 16.07 -5.96 2.94
N ALA A 99 16.74 -5.31 1.99
CA ALA A 99 16.23 -4.11 1.35
C ALA A 99 14.96 -4.39 0.55
N TYR A 100 14.94 -5.50 -0.21
CA TYR A 100 13.78 -5.92 -1.00
C TYR A 100 12.55 -6.17 -0.13
N PHE A 101 12.64 -6.97 0.92
CA PHE A 101 11.51 -7.29 1.80
C PHE A 101 11.11 -6.12 2.71
N THR A 102 12.04 -5.24 3.07
CA THR A 102 11.69 -3.97 3.74
C THR A 102 10.83 -3.08 2.85
N GLN A 103 11.12 -3.02 1.56
CA GLN A 103 10.34 -2.25 0.59
C GLN A 103 8.94 -2.85 0.40
N ILE A 104 8.82 -4.18 0.32
CA ILE A 104 7.52 -4.87 0.26
C ILE A 104 6.68 -4.58 1.49
N SER A 105 7.29 -4.67 2.68
CA SER A 105 6.63 -4.36 3.96
C SER A 105 6.15 -2.90 4.00
N TRP A 106 6.96 -1.97 3.51
CA TRP A 106 6.58 -0.55 3.39
C TRP A 106 5.33 -0.35 2.53
N TYR A 107 5.30 -0.96 1.34
CA TYR A 107 4.12 -0.86 0.46
C TYR A 107 2.89 -1.58 1.02
N ALA A 108 3.07 -2.67 1.76
CA ALA A 108 1.97 -3.33 2.47
C ALA A 108 1.35 -2.40 3.51
N PHE A 109 2.17 -1.69 4.29
CA PHE A 109 1.72 -0.71 5.26
C PHE A 109 0.93 0.44 4.60
N LEU A 110 1.47 1.01 3.52
CA LEU A 110 0.76 2.07 2.78
C LEU A 110 -0.60 1.60 2.25
N ARG A 111 -0.67 0.36 1.73
CA ARG A 111 -1.95 -0.21 1.25
C ARG A 111 -2.95 -0.41 2.38
N ARG A 112 -2.52 -0.85 3.56
CA ARG A 112 -3.40 -0.96 4.73
C ARG A 112 -3.92 0.41 5.15
N ILE A 113 -3.06 1.41 5.26
CA ILE A 113 -3.44 2.79 5.61
C ILE A 113 -4.49 3.32 4.62
N GLN A 114 -4.28 3.14 3.31
CA GLN A 114 -5.23 3.56 2.29
C GLN A 114 -6.57 2.81 2.41
N LYS A 115 -6.54 1.50 2.69
CA LYS A 115 -7.74 0.68 2.90
C LYS A 115 -8.54 1.17 4.11
N GLU A 116 -7.88 1.40 5.25
CA GLU A 116 -8.53 1.89 6.47
C GLU A 116 -9.10 3.30 6.27
N LYS A 117 -8.34 4.19 5.63
CA LYS A 117 -8.83 5.53 5.27
C LYS A 117 -10.08 5.44 4.40
N LYS A 118 -10.06 4.61 3.35
CA LYS A 118 -11.23 4.41 2.49
C LYS A 118 -12.45 3.87 3.27
N GLN A 119 -12.23 2.96 4.22
CA GLN A 119 -13.30 2.44 5.07
C GLN A 119 -13.88 3.53 5.99
N GLN A 120 -13.02 4.38 6.54
CA GLN A 120 -13.47 5.54 7.33
C GLN A 120 -14.30 6.51 6.48
N ASP A 121 -13.86 6.82 5.26
CA ASP A 121 -14.58 7.68 4.33
C ASP A 121 -15.96 7.11 3.97
N ILE A 122 -16.05 5.79 3.74
CA ILE A 122 -17.34 5.11 3.48
C ILE A 122 -18.25 5.21 4.69
N LYS A 123 -17.73 4.97 5.90
CA LYS A 123 -18.52 5.09 7.14
C LYS A 123 -19.04 6.51 7.34
N LEU A 124 -18.20 7.51 7.10
CA LEU A 124 -18.60 8.92 7.19
C LEU A 124 -19.70 9.28 6.18
N LYS A 125 -19.58 8.81 4.93
CA LYS A 125 -20.61 9.01 3.91
C LYS A 125 -21.94 8.35 4.28
N TYR A 126 -21.89 7.12 4.79
CA TYR A 126 -23.07 6.41 5.26
C TYR A 126 -23.77 7.15 6.41
N ILE A 127 -23.00 7.65 7.39
CA ILE A 127 -23.52 8.44 8.51
C ILE A 127 -24.18 9.73 7.98
N ALA A 128 -23.57 10.40 6.99
CA ALA A 128 -24.12 11.60 6.38
C ALA A 128 -25.44 11.35 5.64
N GLU A 129 -25.53 10.20 4.93
CA GLU A 129 -26.73 9.82 4.18
C GLU A 129 -27.85 9.32 5.08
N ALA A 130 -27.52 8.61 6.17
CA ALA A 130 -28.49 8.11 7.15
C ALA A 130 -29.14 9.24 7.97
N GLY A 131 -28.65 10.47 7.83
CA GLY A 131 -29.23 11.64 8.50
C GLY A 131 -28.97 11.62 10.00
N VAL A 132 -27.74 11.82 10.42
CA VAL A 132 -27.41 12.02 11.86
C VAL A 132 -28.25 13.14 12.45
N GLU A 133 -28.66 14.11 11.64
CA GLU A 133 -29.59 15.19 12.00
C GLU A 133 -30.99 14.65 12.38
N ALA A 134 -31.51 13.69 11.63
CA ALA A 134 -32.81 13.06 11.94
C ALA A 134 -32.77 12.23 13.23
N PHE A 135 -31.61 11.65 13.57
CA PHE A 135 -31.43 10.93 14.83
C PHE A 135 -31.39 11.88 16.03
N LEU A 136 -30.83 13.07 15.87
CA LEU A 136 -30.74 14.09 16.91
C LEU A 136 -32.10 14.80 17.08
N ASP A 137 -32.87 15.02 15.99
CA ASP A 137 -34.18 15.66 16.02
C ASP A 137 -35.28 14.71 16.51
N GLY A 138 -35.08 13.39 16.45
CA GLY A 138 -36.07 12.37 16.82
C GLY A 138 -36.23 12.10 18.31
N HIS A 139 -35.44 12.69 19.20
CA HIS A 139 -35.53 12.51 20.66
C HIS A 139 -35.62 13.87 21.39
N PRO A 140 -36.70 14.62 21.23
CA PRO A 140 -36.81 15.92 21.90
C PRO A 140 -37.17 15.84 23.40
N ASP A 141 -37.51 14.65 23.91
CA ASP A 141 -38.09 14.51 25.25
C ASP A 141 -37.13 13.96 26.34
N ASP A 142 -35.95 13.49 25.96
CA ASP A 142 -34.95 13.14 26.94
C ASP A 142 -34.05 14.35 27.25
N GLU A 143 -34.21 14.93 28.43
CA GLU A 143 -33.29 15.94 29.03
C GLU A 143 -31.88 15.41 29.26
N ALA A 144 -31.51 14.34 28.59
CA ALA A 144 -30.15 13.86 28.57
C ALA A 144 -29.23 14.91 27.92
N ASP A 145 -28.25 15.33 28.66
CA ASP A 145 -27.29 16.37 28.40
C ASP A 145 -26.68 16.31 26.98
N PHE A 146 -27.39 16.81 25.98
CA PHE A 146 -26.99 16.93 24.59
C PHE A 146 -25.78 17.88 24.40
N SER A 147 -25.42 18.65 25.45
CA SER A 147 -24.33 19.61 25.38
C SER A 147 -23.00 18.95 25.02
N ASN A 148 -22.82 17.69 25.38
CA ASN A 148 -21.61 16.91 25.07
C ASN A 148 -21.65 16.28 23.66
N VAL A 149 -22.83 16.13 23.06
CA VAL A 149 -23.02 15.50 21.75
C VAL A 149 -22.87 16.51 20.61
N VAL A 150 -23.31 17.75 20.81
CA VAL A 150 -23.24 18.82 19.80
C VAL A 150 -21.82 19.03 19.25
N PRO A 151 -20.74 19.17 20.08
CA PRO A 151 -19.39 19.34 19.56
C PRO A 151 -18.93 18.13 18.72
N PHE A 152 -19.38 16.93 19.05
CA PHE A 152 -19.04 15.73 18.30
C PHE A 152 -19.70 15.72 16.92
N VAL A 153 -20.95 16.15 16.84
CA VAL A 153 -21.69 16.27 15.57
C VAL A 153 -21.04 17.31 14.67
N ASP A 154 -20.64 18.45 15.19
CA ASP A 154 -19.95 19.48 14.41
C ASP A 154 -18.60 19.00 13.86
N VAL A 155 -17.84 18.24 14.64
CA VAL A 155 -16.60 17.61 14.17
C VAL A 155 -16.89 16.59 13.07
N LEU A 156 -17.97 15.81 13.18
CA LEU A 156 -18.39 14.87 12.14
C LEU A 156 -18.79 15.61 10.85
N ARG A 157 -19.59 16.67 10.94
CA ARG A 157 -19.97 17.51 9.80
C ARG A 157 -18.74 18.05 9.08
N GLN A 158 -17.81 18.66 9.80
CA GLN A 158 -16.58 19.17 9.21
C GLN A 158 -15.78 18.07 8.48
N ARG A 159 -15.68 16.87 9.05
CA ARG A 159 -15.00 15.74 8.40
C ARG A 159 -15.75 15.27 7.15
N ILE A 160 -17.05 15.20 7.19
CA ILE A 160 -17.90 14.83 6.04
C ILE A 160 -17.69 15.83 4.90
N ASP A 161 -17.68 17.12 5.19
CA ASP A 161 -17.46 18.17 4.20
C ASP A 161 -16.07 18.13 3.60
N GLN A 162 -15.03 17.85 4.42
CA GLN A 162 -13.68 17.63 3.93
C GLN A 162 -13.58 16.44 2.97
N VAL A 163 -14.25 15.32 3.29
CA VAL A 163 -14.26 14.13 2.42
C VAL A 163 -15.01 14.42 1.12
N LYS A 164 -16.16 15.10 1.18
CA LYS A 164 -16.91 15.50 -0.01
C LYS A 164 -16.12 16.46 -0.89
N GLY A 165 -15.45 17.44 -0.30
CA GLY A 165 -14.57 18.38 -1.00
C GLY A 165 -13.43 17.65 -1.72
N ALA A 166 -12.71 16.80 -1.02
CA ALA A 166 -11.61 16.02 -1.60
C ALA A 166 -12.06 15.09 -2.76
N ASP A 167 -13.27 14.49 -2.65
CA ASP A 167 -13.85 13.69 -3.74
C ASP A 167 -14.21 14.55 -4.97
N ALA A 168 -14.69 15.77 -4.76
CA ALA A 168 -15.00 16.70 -5.86
C ALA A 168 -13.74 17.13 -6.58
N ASP A 169 -12.70 17.53 -5.86
CA ASP A 169 -11.38 17.92 -6.40
C ASP A 169 -10.74 16.77 -7.18
N PHE A 170 -10.82 15.54 -6.64
CA PHE A 170 -10.30 14.36 -7.33
C PHE A 170 -11.06 14.05 -8.63
N LYS A 171 -12.39 14.18 -8.63
CA LYS A 171 -13.20 13.98 -9.84
C LYS A 171 -12.85 15.04 -10.91
N GLU A 172 -12.66 16.27 -10.50
CA GLU A 172 -12.25 17.36 -11.41
C GLU A 172 -10.87 17.08 -12.00
N TYR A 173 -9.88 16.73 -11.17
CA TYR A 173 -8.54 16.34 -11.61
C TYR A 173 -8.57 15.20 -12.64
N VAL A 174 -9.31 14.12 -12.35
CA VAL A 174 -9.44 12.97 -13.26
C VAL A 174 -10.09 13.39 -14.61
N ASN A 175 -11.10 14.26 -14.55
CA ASN A 175 -11.77 14.76 -15.76
C ASN A 175 -10.84 15.64 -16.60
N GLU A 176 -10.03 16.48 -15.98
CA GLU A 176 -9.00 17.26 -16.66
C GLU A 176 -7.95 16.39 -17.34
N GLN A 177 -7.46 15.35 -16.64
CA GLN A 177 -6.50 14.39 -17.20
C GLN A 177 -7.08 13.66 -18.42
N LYS A 178 -8.37 13.26 -18.35
CA LYS A 178 -9.07 12.66 -19.50
C LYS A 178 -9.20 13.64 -20.68
N LYS A 179 -9.49 14.91 -20.40
CA LYS A 179 -9.56 15.96 -21.45
C LYS A 179 -8.18 16.18 -22.10
N ARG A 180 -7.09 16.22 -21.32
CA ARG A 180 -5.71 16.34 -21.83
C ARG A 180 -5.33 15.15 -22.72
N LYS A 181 -5.59 13.92 -22.28
CA LYS A 181 -5.33 12.71 -23.10
C LYS A 181 -6.14 12.70 -24.39
N ARG A 182 -7.41 13.12 -24.38
CA ARG A 182 -8.22 13.22 -25.61
C ARG A 182 -7.72 14.29 -26.57
N ARG A 183 -7.11 15.37 -26.10
CA ARG A 183 -6.49 16.39 -26.96
C ARG A 183 -5.20 15.89 -27.63
N THR A 184 -4.36 15.14 -26.92
CA THR A 184 -3.13 14.56 -27.48
C THR A 184 -3.41 13.47 -28.52
N VAL A 185 -4.45 12.65 -28.33
CA VAL A 185 -4.82 11.58 -29.29
C VAL A 185 -5.40 12.16 -30.61
N LYS A 186 -5.98 13.35 -30.59
CA LYS A 186 -6.50 13.97 -31.83
C LYS A 186 -5.43 14.58 -32.74
N VAL A 187 -4.20 14.79 -32.28
CA VAL A 187 -3.11 15.38 -33.05
C VAL A 187 -2.34 14.32 -33.86
N ASP A 188 -2.34 13.05 -33.41
CA ASP A 188 -1.56 11.97 -34.04
C ASP A 188 -2.35 11.07 -35.00
N SER A 189 -3.56 11.42 -35.39
CA SER A 189 -4.38 10.56 -36.27
C SER A 189 -4.70 11.16 -37.62
N ASP A 190 -3.85 12.02 -38.17
CA ASP A 190 -3.97 12.43 -39.58
C ASP A 190 -3.24 11.39 -40.44
N LEU A 191 -3.97 10.32 -40.81
CA LEU A 191 -3.53 9.28 -41.77
C LEU A 191 -3.28 9.84 -43.18
N THR A 192 -3.56 11.09 -43.40
CA THR A 192 -3.37 11.74 -44.71
C THR A 192 -1.90 12.03 -45.04
N ASP A 193 -1.06 12.22 -44.00
CA ASP A 193 0.39 12.41 -44.22
C ASP A 193 1.12 11.13 -44.64
N PHE A 194 0.54 9.95 -44.40
CA PHE A 194 1.14 8.67 -44.80
C PHE A 194 0.85 8.28 -46.27
N LEU A 195 -0.08 8.96 -46.95
CA LEU A 195 -0.52 8.61 -48.30
C LEU A 195 0.12 9.51 -49.39
N VAL A 196 0.98 10.46 -49.03
CA VAL A 196 1.56 11.43 -49.97
C VAL A 196 2.90 10.96 -50.58
N ASP A 197 3.60 10.00 -49.94
CA ASP A 197 4.97 9.62 -50.36
C ASP A 197 5.07 8.57 -51.49
N GLU A 198 3.98 8.03 -52.04
CA GLU A 198 4.04 7.03 -53.11
C GLU A 198 3.91 7.59 -54.55
N LYS A 199 3.84 8.90 -54.74
CA LYS A 199 3.69 9.50 -56.10
C LYS A 199 4.86 10.32 -56.61
N SER A 200 6.04 10.24 -56.02
CA SER A 200 7.23 10.98 -56.45
C SER A 200 8.41 10.08 -56.85
N SER A 201 8.12 9.02 -57.62
CA SER A 201 9.15 8.23 -58.34
C SER A 201 8.62 7.80 -59.70
N LYS A 202 8.68 8.70 -60.65
CA LYS A 202 8.79 8.43 -62.08
C LYS A 202 9.65 9.46 -62.75
#